data_e10e85a2162fbb6e9b0f7aac5c3cab49
#
_entry.id   e10e85a2162fbb6e9b0f7aac5c3cab49
#
_cell.length_a   1.000
_cell.length_b   1.000
_cell.length_c   1.000
_cell.angle_alpha   90.00
_cell.angle_beta   90.00
_cell.angle_gamma   90.00
#
_symmetry.space_group_name_H-M   'P 1'
#
loop_
_entity.id
_entity.type
_entity.pdbx_description
1 polymer ?
#
loop_
_entity_poly.entity_id
_entity_poly.type
_entity_poly.pdbx_seq_one_letter_code
_entity_poly.pdbx_strand_id
1 'polypeptide(L)'
;MIPWLDDAHGPAFPPTSRAARHPNGLLAAGGALTPDWLLAAYRRGIFPWFSDGEPILWWSPDPRMVVFPDELRVTRSLRKTLRKHHFEVRLDHDFAAVIRACAEPREPGGGTWITPAIQAAYVRMHELGYAHSVETWIDGELAGGLYGMAIGRAFYGESMFSRRTDASKIAFAHLVRFLLQLDFRLLDCQMTTRHLESLGGREIPRDVFVRMLGELTRDDRPPARWPQDGAQAPWT
;
A
#
# COMPACT_ATOMS: atom_id res chain seq x y z
N MET A 1 -22.80 9.72 -14.38
CA MET A 1 -23.39 9.15 -13.13
C MET A 1 -22.45 8.07 -12.64
N ILE A 2 -22.06 8.10 -11.35
CA ILE A 2 -21.19 7.10 -10.73
C ILE A 2 -22.04 5.87 -10.39
N PRO A 3 -21.68 4.65 -10.84
CA PRO A 3 -22.45 3.45 -10.56
C PRO A 3 -22.42 3.13 -9.06
N TRP A 4 -23.56 2.69 -8.54
CA TRP A 4 -23.70 2.16 -7.20
C TRP A 4 -23.53 0.63 -7.23
N LEU A 5 -22.63 0.11 -6.38
CA LEU A 5 -22.39 -1.32 -6.27
C LEU A 5 -23.25 -1.89 -5.15
N ASP A 6 -23.94 -2.99 -5.47
CA ASP A 6 -24.78 -3.71 -4.51
C ASP A 6 -23.93 -4.80 -3.82
N ASP A 7 -23.86 -4.78 -2.51
CA ASP A 7 -23.09 -5.73 -1.69
C ASP A 7 -23.72 -7.12 -1.65
N ALA A 8 -25.03 -7.24 -1.92
CA ALA A 8 -25.76 -8.51 -1.91
C ALA A 8 -25.34 -9.46 -3.05
N HIS A 9 -24.78 -8.94 -4.15
CA HIS A 9 -24.47 -9.73 -5.36
C HIS A 9 -22.96 -9.97 -5.56
N GLY A 10 -22.13 -9.61 -4.59
CA GLY A 10 -20.68 -9.74 -4.66
C GLY A 10 -19.97 -8.70 -5.55
N PRO A 11 -18.62 -8.77 -5.66
CA PRO A 11 -17.82 -7.70 -6.28
C PRO A 11 -17.95 -7.65 -7.79
N ALA A 12 -18.82 -6.79 -8.31
CA ALA A 12 -19.06 -6.55 -9.73
C ALA A 12 -18.62 -5.13 -10.16
N PHE A 13 -17.31 -4.86 -10.15
CA PHE A 13 -16.77 -3.56 -10.55
C PHE A 13 -16.93 -3.29 -12.05
N PRO A 14 -17.25 -2.05 -12.46
CA PRO A 14 -17.20 -1.64 -13.85
C PRO A 14 -15.76 -1.66 -14.40
N PRO A 15 -15.55 -1.64 -15.72
CA PRO A 15 -14.24 -1.48 -16.32
C PRO A 15 -13.55 -0.19 -15.83
N THR A 16 -12.26 -0.25 -15.50
CA THR A 16 -11.50 0.91 -15.01
C THR A 16 -11.43 2.06 -16.02
N SER A 17 -11.59 1.77 -17.32
CA SER A 17 -11.72 2.79 -18.38
C SER A 17 -12.92 3.72 -18.20
N ARG A 18 -13.91 3.35 -17.37
CA ARG A 18 -15.07 4.20 -17.03
C ARG A 18 -14.82 5.12 -15.84
N ALA A 19 -13.66 5.05 -15.18
CA ALA A 19 -13.34 5.93 -14.08
C ALA A 19 -13.38 7.40 -14.55
N ALA A 20 -13.93 8.27 -13.70
CA ALA A 20 -14.09 9.68 -13.97
C ALA A 20 -12.73 10.36 -14.21
N ARG A 21 -12.72 11.39 -15.07
CA ARG A 21 -11.56 12.29 -15.22
C ARG A 21 -11.52 13.34 -14.10
N HIS A 22 -12.69 13.73 -13.60
CA HIS A 22 -12.87 14.69 -12.51
C HIS A 22 -14.02 14.22 -11.60
N PRO A 23 -13.73 13.91 -10.33
CA PRO A 23 -12.39 13.74 -9.76
C PRO A 23 -11.66 12.55 -10.37
N ASN A 24 -10.32 12.68 -10.54
CA ASN A 24 -9.51 11.70 -11.26
C ASN A 24 -9.57 10.31 -10.61
N GLY A 25 -10.10 9.35 -11.35
CA GLY A 25 -10.11 7.96 -10.97
C GLY A 25 -11.35 7.47 -10.22
N LEU A 26 -12.32 8.32 -9.85
CA LEU A 26 -13.54 7.87 -9.18
C LEU A 26 -14.33 6.93 -10.12
N LEU A 27 -14.53 5.70 -9.67
CA LEU A 27 -15.06 4.63 -10.50
C LEU A 27 -16.46 4.18 -10.08
N ALA A 28 -16.69 3.99 -8.78
CA ALA A 28 -17.95 3.49 -8.24
C ALA A 28 -18.13 3.90 -6.78
N ALA A 29 -19.35 3.74 -6.26
CA ALA A 29 -19.70 3.91 -4.85
C ALA A 29 -20.47 2.68 -4.34
N GLY A 30 -20.51 2.45 -3.02
CA GLY A 30 -21.20 1.31 -2.40
C GLY A 30 -20.33 0.04 -2.36
N GLY A 31 -20.97 -1.14 -2.32
CA GLY A 31 -20.30 -2.42 -2.12
C GLY A 31 -19.86 -2.63 -0.66
N ALA A 32 -18.85 -3.50 -0.43
CA ALA A 32 -18.40 -3.88 0.89
C ALA A 32 -16.86 -3.90 1.01
N LEU A 33 -16.34 -3.82 2.24
CA LEU A 33 -14.90 -3.93 2.55
C LEU A 33 -14.50 -5.37 2.96
N THR A 34 -15.21 -6.37 2.44
CA THR A 34 -14.89 -7.77 2.72
C THR A 34 -13.66 -8.24 1.91
N PRO A 35 -12.99 -9.33 2.31
CA PRO A 35 -11.79 -9.81 1.62
C PRO A 35 -11.99 -10.07 0.12
N ASP A 36 -13.10 -10.66 -0.29
CA ASP A 36 -13.43 -10.91 -1.70
C ASP A 36 -13.60 -9.61 -2.50
N TRP A 37 -14.23 -8.58 -1.94
CA TRP A 37 -14.34 -7.25 -2.54
C TRP A 37 -12.96 -6.59 -2.71
N LEU A 38 -12.14 -6.60 -1.65
CA LEU A 38 -10.80 -6.02 -1.70
C LEU A 38 -9.92 -6.74 -2.71
N LEU A 39 -9.88 -8.08 -2.70
CA LEU A 39 -9.08 -8.86 -3.66
C LEU A 39 -9.53 -8.64 -5.10
N ALA A 40 -10.85 -8.62 -5.37
CA ALA A 40 -11.39 -8.34 -6.69
C ALA A 40 -11.04 -6.92 -7.17
N ALA A 41 -11.05 -5.93 -6.28
CA ALA A 41 -10.66 -4.54 -6.57
C ALA A 41 -9.17 -4.44 -6.91
N TYR A 42 -8.29 -4.90 -6.01
CA TYR A 42 -6.83 -4.77 -6.17
C TYR A 42 -6.31 -5.48 -7.42
N ARG A 43 -6.80 -6.68 -7.73
CA ARG A 43 -6.45 -7.40 -8.97
C ARG A 43 -6.79 -6.64 -10.25
N ARG A 44 -7.69 -5.67 -10.16
CA ARG A 44 -8.14 -4.79 -11.27
C ARG A 44 -7.58 -3.37 -11.19
N GLY A 45 -6.68 -3.07 -10.24
CA GLY A 45 -6.09 -1.75 -10.05
C GLY A 45 -7.06 -0.74 -9.43
N ILE A 46 -8.02 -1.23 -8.65
CA ILE A 46 -9.04 -0.45 -7.96
C ILE A 46 -8.74 -0.50 -6.46
N PHE A 47 -8.95 0.60 -5.74
CA PHE A 47 -8.77 0.67 -4.29
C PHE A 47 -9.88 1.50 -3.63
N PRO A 48 -10.22 1.25 -2.35
CA PRO A 48 -11.17 2.06 -1.60
C PRO A 48 -10.50 3.31 -1.03
N TRP A 49 -11.15 4.46 -1.16
CA TRP A 49 -10.72 5.70 -0.52
C TRP A 49 -11.93 6.61 -0.30
N PHE A 50 -12.28 6.88 0.96
CA PHE A 50 -13.46 7.64 1.37
C PHE A 50 -13.29 8.15 2.81
N SER A 51 -14.05 9.19 3.18
CA SER A 51 -14.03 9.76 4.52
C SER A 51 -15.09 9.10 5.42
N ASP A 52 -14.95 9.28 6.72
CA ASP A 52 -15.96 8.80 7.67
C ASP A 52 -17.33 9.44 7.38
N GLY A 53 -18.39 8.63 7.45
CA GLY A 53 -19.76 9.05 7.10
C GLY A 53 -20.06 9.08 5.59
N GLU A 54 -19.09 8.89 4.72
CA GLU A 54 -19.30 8.71 3.28
C GLU A 54 -19.57 7.24 2.93
N PRO A 55 -20.26 6.96 1.81
CA PRO A 55 -20.28 5.60 1.25
C PRO A 55 -18.88 5.18 0.83
N ILE A 56 -18.64 3.87 0.75
CA ILE A 56 -17.39 3.36 0.17
C ILE A 56 -17.23 3.89 -1.24
N LEU A 57 -16.12 4.56 -1.54
CA LEU A 57 -15.78 5.04 -2.87
C LEU A 57 -14.58 4.25 -3.40
N TRP A 58 -14.69 3.81 -4.66
CA TRP A 58 -13.71 2.99 -5.36
C TRP A 58 -13.02 3.80 -6.44
N TRP A 59 -11.69 3.72 -6.50
CA TRP A 59 -10.86 4.58 -7.33
C TRP A 59 -9.90 3.79 -8.21
N SER A 60 -9.65 4.31 -9.41
CA SER A 60 -8.59 3.88 -10.33
C SER A 60 -8.06 5.10 -11.09
N PRO A 61 -7.11 5.86 -10.52
CA PRO A 61 -6.57 7.08 -11.13
C PRO A 61 -5.80 6.81 -12.44
N ASP A 62 -5.70 7.86 -13.27
CA ASP A 62 -4.90 7.88 -14.48
C ASP A 62 -4.20 9.25 -14.60
N PRO A 63 -2.86 9.33 -14.58
CA PRO A 63 -1.90 8.23 -14.51
C PRO A 63 -1.84 7.55 -13.14
N ARG A 64 -1.18 6.39 -13.06
CA ARG A 64 -0.93 5.63 -11.86
C ARG A 64 0.51 5.77 -11.40
N MET A 65 0.73 6.14 -10.15
CA MET A 65 2.06 6.21 -9.54
C MET A 65 2.52 4.83 -9.10
N VAL A 66 3.71 4.40 -9.57
CA VAL A 66 4.30 3.10 -9.26
C VAL A 66 5.79 3.22 -8.96
N VAL A 67 6.33 2.25 -8.22
CA VAL A 67 7.75 2.01 -8.07
C VAL A 67 8.05 0.61 -8.62
N PHE A 68 9.04 0.51 -9.50
CA PHE A 68 9.60 -0.77 -9.89
C PHE A 68 10.69 -1.13 -8.88
N PRO A 69 10.61 -2.27 -8.20
CA PRO A 69 11.54 -2.59 -7.11
C PRO A 69 13.02 -2.52 -7.51
N ASP A 70 13.37 -2.89 -8.75
CA ASP A 70 14.71 -2.83 -9.30
C ASP A 70 15.18 -1.40 -9.69
N GLU A 71 14.25 -0.43 -9.72
CA GLU A 71 14.52 0.99 -10.00
C GLU A 71 14.58 1.86 -8.73
N LEU A 72 14.58 1.27 -7.52
CA LEU A 72 14.62 2.03 -6.26
C LEU A 72 15.82 2.97 -6.21
N ARG A 73 15.55 4.24 -5.95
CA ARG A 73 16.59 5.27 -5.76
C ARG A 73 16.84 5.50 -4.27
N VAL A 74 18.01 5.08 -3.80
CA VAL A 74 18.46 5.37 -2.44
C VAL A 74 19.38 6.60 -2.48
N THR A 75 18.88 7.74 -2.01
CA THR A 75 19.66 8.98 -1.98
C THR A 75 20.90 8.83 -1.09
N ARG A 76 21.92 9.69 -1.29
CA ARG A 76 23.16 9.67 -0.48
C ARG A 76 22.87 9.82 1.02
N SER A 77 21.92 10.68 1.40
CA SER A 77 21.52 10.87 2.80
C SER A 77 20.84 9.63 3.37
N LEU A 78 19.89 9.05 2.65
CA LEU A 78 19.22 7.82 3.09
C LEU A 78 20.20 6.66 3.22
N ARG A 79 21.14 6.50 2.26
CA ARG A 79 22.20 5.47 2.35
C ARG A 79 23.06 5.63 3.60
N LYS A 80 23.40 6.89 3.96
CA LYS A 80 24.11 7.16 5.21
C LYS A 80 23.30 6.77 6.45
N THR A 81 21.98 7.01 6.42
CA THR A 81 21.07 6.60 7.51
C THR A 81 20.98 5.08 7.62
N LEU A 82 20.76 4.38 6.49
CA LEU A 82 20.65 2.92 6.44
C LEU A 82 21.91 2.19 6.95
N ARG A 83 23.10 2.80 6.80
CA ARG A 83 24.37 2.23 7.30
C ARG A 83 24.63 2.43 8.79
N LYS A 84 23.86 3.26 9.48
CA LYS A 84 24.14 3.60 10.90
C LYS A 84 23.71 2.51 11.89
N HIS A 85 22.90 1.53 11.49
CA HIS A 85 22.46 0.39 12.29
C HIS A 85 21.91 0.73 13.70
N HIS A 86 21.32 1.92 13.87
CA HIS A 86 20.70 2.36 15.13
C HIS A 86 19.18 2.12 15.13
N PHE A 87 18.69 1.27 14.25
CA PHE A 87 17.29 0.91 14.11
C PHE A 87 17.17 -0.60 13.84
N GLU A 88 16.02 -1.13 14.14
CA GLU A 88 15.60 -2.47 13.73
C GLU A 88 14.46 -2.35 12.73
N VAL A 89 14.43 -3.24 11.72
CA VAL A 89 13.29 -3.37 10.81
C VAL A 89 12.63 -4.71 11.07
N ARG A 90 11.33 -4.67 11.35
CA ARG A 90 10.50 -5.86 11.58
C ARG A 90 9.39 -5.93 10.54
N LEU A 91 9.05 -7.14 10.14
CA LEU A 91 7.93 -7.40 9.22
C LEU A 91 6.80 -8.04 10.02
N ASP A 92 5.56 -7.57 9.82
CA ASP A 92 4.35 -8.17 10.43
C ASP A 92 4.43 -8.36 11.96
N HIS A 93 5.21 -7.54 12.67
CA HIS A 93 5.38 -7.67 14.10
C HIS A 93 4.18 -7.10 14.87
N ASP A 94 3.72 -5.90 14.52
CA ASP A 94 2.52 -5.27 15.07
C ASP A 94 1.76 -4.48 14.00
N PHE A 95 1.14 -5.21 13.06
CA PHE A 95 0.34 -4.62 11.98
C PHE A 95 -0.72 -3.66 12.51
N ALA A 96 -1.37 -4.01 13.61
CA ALA A 96 -2.43 -3.20 14.20
C ALA A 96 -1.89 -1.85 14.73
N ALA A 97 -0.69 -1.82 15.31
CA ALA A 97 -0.05 -0.56 15.71
C ALA A 97 0.33 0.29 14.51
N VAL A 98 0.83 -0.33 13.41
CA VAL A 98 1.19 0.38 12.18
C VAL A 98 -0.03 1.06 11.55
N ILE A 99 -1.14 0.34 11.34
CA ILE A 99 -2.33 0.92 10.71
C ILE A 99 -2.95 2.01 11.58
N ARG A 100 -2.97 1.84 12.92
CA ARG A 100 -3.38 2.90 13.85
C ARG A 100 -2.51 4.14 13.73
N ALA A 101 -1.17 3.98 13.69
CA ALA A 101 -0.24 5.09 13.52
C ALA A 101 -0.40 5.80 12.16
N CYS A 102 -0.69 5.06 11.10
CA CYS A 102 -1.02 5.63 9.78
C CYS A 102 -2.36 6.39 9.78
N ALA A 103 -3.29 6.03 10.67
CA ALA A 103 -4.59 6.69 10.83
C ALA A 103 -4.52 7.97 11.66
N GLU A 104 -3.42 8.25 12.37
CA GLU A 104 -3.25 9.49 13.13
C GLU A 104 -3.34 10.70 12.18
N PRO A 105 -4.11 11.75 12.53
CA PRO A 105 -4.18 12.97 11.74
C PRO A 105 -2.78 13.57 11.53
N ARG A 106 -2.43 13.93 10.30
CA ARG A 106 -1.14 14.56 9.97
C ARG A 106 -1.05 16.02 10.43
N GLU A 107 -2.19 16.66 10.59
CA GLU A 107 -2.34 18.04 11.08
C GLU A 107 -3.35 18.07 12.22
N PRO A 108 -3.19 18.96 13.22
CA PRO A 108 -4.16 19.13 14.27
C PRO A 108 -5.56 19.48 13.71
N GLY A 109 -6.57 18.69 14.07
CA GLY A 109 -7.94 18.85 13.58
C GLY A 109 -8.19 18.29 12.17
N GLY A 110 -7.18 17.69 11.53
CA GLY A 110 -7.34 17.00 10.24
C GLY A 110 -8.08 15.66 10.39
N GLY A 111 -8.75 15.23 9.33
CA GLY A 111 -9.34 13.90 9.21
C GLY A 111 -8.36 12.87 8.67
N THR A 112 -8.77 11.60 8.72
CA THR A 112 -8.08 10.50 8.06
C THR A 112 -9.07 9.69 7.24
N TRP A 113 -8.61 9.19 6.08
CA TRP A 113 -9.38 8.22 5.30
C TRP A 113 -9.28 6.79 5.87
N ILE A 114 -8.30 6.55 6.77
CA ILE A 114 -8.11 5.25 7.41
C ILE A 114 -9.10 5.14 8.59
N THR A 115 -10.38 5.07 8.25
CA THR A 115 -11.49 4.97 9.19
C THR A 115 -11.43 3.68 10.01
N PRO A 116 -12.19 3.55 11.12
CA PRO A 116 -12.27 2.27 11.85
C PRO A 116 -12.68 1.09 10.96
N ALA A 117 -13.57 1.31 9.98
CA ALA A 117 -13.98 0.28 9.03
C ALA A 117 -12.83 -0.17 8.12
N ILE A 118 -12.04 0.77 7.60
CA ILE A 118 -10.82 0.49 6.84
C ILE A 118 -9.82 -0.27 7.71
N GLN A 119 -9.57 0.17 8.94
CA GLN A 119 -8.64 -0.52 9.85
C GLN A 119 -9.07 -1.98 10.08
N ALA A 120 -10.34 -2.21 10.40
CA ALA A 120 -10.87 -3.57 10.60
C ALA A 120 -10.72 -4.45 9.35
N ALA A 121 -11.02 -3.90 8.16
CA ALA A 121 -10.88 -4.62 6.90
C ALA A 121 -9.43 -5.03 6.62
N TYR A 122 -8.45 -4.13 6.79
CA TYR A 122 -7.05 -4.46 6.52
C TYR A 122 -6.41 -5.32 7.61
N VAL A 123 -6.84 -5.22 8.87
CA VAL A 123 -6.47 -6.19 9.91
C VAL A 123 -6.96 -7.58 9.52
N ARG A 124 -8.20 -7.69 9.01
CA ARG A 124 -8.71 -8.97 8.50
C ARG A 124 -7.90 -9.49 7.32
N MET A 125 -7.49 -8.62 6.39
CA MET A 125 -6.59 -9.00 5.28
C MET A 125 -5.22 -9.45 5.77
N HIS A 126 -4.70 -8.84 6.84
CA HIS A 126 -3.46 -9.27 7.48
C HIS A 126 -3.59 -10.67 8.10
N GLU A 127 -4.67 -10.95 8.83
CA GLU A 127 -4.95 -12.28 9.38
C GLU A 127 -4.99 -13.36 8.29
N LEU A 128 -5.48 -13.00 7.10
CA LEU A 128 -5.53 -13.87 5.93
C LEU A 128 -4.19 -13.95 5.18
N GLY A 129 -3.18 -13.17 5.55
CA GLY A 129 -1.84 -13.18 4.95
C GLY A 129 -1.72 -12.39 3.65
N TYR A 130 -2.65 -11.47 3.36
CA TYR A 130 -2.61 -10.57 2.19
C TYR A 130 -2.13 -9.17 2.51
N ALA A 131 -2.33 -8.67 3.74
CA ALA A 131 -1.83 -7.37 4.14
C ALA A 131 -0.63 -7.52 5.08
N HIS A 132 0.37 -6.65 4.90
CA HIS A 132 1.65 -6.71 5.58
C HIS A 132 2.09 -5.35 6.07
N SER A 133 2.83 -5.33 7.18
CA SER A 133 3.52 -4.14 7.69
C SER A 133 5.03 -4.27 7.60
N VAL A 134 5.69 -3.12 7.44
CA VAL A 134 7.13 -2.98 7.62
C VAL A 134 7.36 -1.87 8.65
N GLU A 135 8.06 -2.18 9.68
CA GLU A 135 8.17 -1.39 10.90
C GLU A 135 9.63 -1.00 11.14
N THR A 136 9.85 0.27 11.42
CA THR A 136 11.15 0.78 11.88
C THR A 136 11.08 1.07 13.36
N TRP A 137 11.87 0.33 14.13
CA TRP A 137 11.99 0.45 15.57
C TRP A 137 13.30 1.15 15.94
N ILE A 138 13.25 2.15 16.83
CA ILE A 138 14.39 2.90 17.34
C ILE A 138 14.26 2.98 18.85
N ASP A 139 15.29 2.60 19.58
CA ASP A 139 15.30 2.58 21.06
C ASP A 139 14.13 1.78 21.67
N GLY A 140 13.69 0.71 20.99
CA GLY A 140 12.57 -0.13 21.41
C GLY A 140 11.18 0.46 21.13
N GLU A 141 11.08 1.63 20.48
CA GLU A 141 9.82 2.29 20.11
C GLU A 141 9.55 2.19 18.61
N LEU A 142 8.27 2.06 18.24
CA LEU A 142 7.82 2.10 16.85
C LEU A 142 7.95 3.52 16.30
N ALA A 143 9.07 3.78 15.60
CA ALA A 143 9.48 5.11 15.12
C ALA A 143 8.88 5.49 13.77
N GLY A 144 8.49 4.52 12.96
CA GLY A 144 7.86 4.70 11.67
C GLY A 144 7.54 3.36 11.01
N GLY A 145 6.84 3.40 9.90
CA GLY A 145 6.46 2.19 9.19
C GLY A 145 5.50 2.47 8.06
N LEU A 146 5.09 1.40 7.43
CA LEU A 146 4.10 1.39 6.37
C LEU A 146 3.32 0.08 6.39
N TYR A 147 2.16 0.07 5.73
CA TYR A 147 1.43 -1.16 5.43
C TYR A 147 0.94 -1.18 3.99
N GLY A 148 0.61 -2.36 3.51
CA GLY A 148 0.07 -2.55 2.17
C GLY A 148 -0.39 -3.98 1.93
N MET A 149 -0.91 -4.20 0.70
CA MET A 149 -1.41 -5.49 0.25
C MET A 149 -0.40 -6.18 -0.66
N ALA A 150 -0.25 -7.51 -0.54
CA ALA A 150 0.57 -8.33 -1.42
C ALA A 150 -0.33 -9.35 -2.14
N ILE A 151 -0.40 -9.26 -3.47
CA ILE A 151 -1.21 -10.17 -4.30
C ILE A 151 -0.38 -10.60 -5.51
N GLY A 152 -0.10 -11.90 -5.62
CA GLY A 152 0.80 -12.43 -6.63
C GLY A 152 2.19 -11.81 -6.53
N ARG A 153 2.64 -11.06 -7.56
CA ARG A 153 3.92 -10.34 -7.62
C ARG A 153 3.76 -8.81 -7.64
N ALA A 154 2.60 -8.31 -7.20
CA ALA A 154 2.31 -6.90 -7.02
C ALA A 154 2.10 -6.57 -5.55
N PHE A 155 2.74 -5.50 -5.07
CA PHE A 155 2.52 -4.93 -3.75
C PHE A 155 1.82 -3.58 -3.89
N TYR A 156 0.83 -3.32 -3.06
CA TYR A 156 0.05 -2.10 -3.04
C TYR A 156 0.30 -1.38 -1.72
N GLY A 157 1.09 -0.30 -1.76
CA GLY A 157 1.40 0.50 -0.59
C GLY A 157 0.21 1.38 -0.22
N GLU A 158 -0.34 1.22 0.96
CA GLU A 158 -1.54 1.92 1.40
C GLU A 158 -1.20 3.24 2.10
N SER A 159 -0.39 3.16 3.13
CA SER A 159 -0.02 4.35 3.90
C SER A 159 1.30 4.14 4.64
N MET A 160 1.92 5.25 5.04
CA MET A 160 3.12 5.26 5.87
C MET A 160 3.08 6.41 6.86
N PHE A 161 3.77 6.23 7.98
CA PHE A 161 3.95 7.24 9.00
C PHE A 161 5.41 7.34 9.45
N SER A 162 5.79 8.47 10.06
CA SER A 162 7.15 8.68 10.56
C SER A 162 7.10 9.57 11.80
N ARG A 163 7.50 9.04 12.96
CA ARG A 163 7.65 9.77 14.23
C ARG A 163 9.07 10.22 14.47
N ARG A 164 10.04 9.60 13.81
CA ARG A 164 11.46 9.93 13.83
C ARG A 164 11.96 10.17 12.40
N THR A 165 12.96 11.03 12.24
CA THR A 165 13.55 11.36 10.93
C THR A 165 13.91 10.11 10.14
N ASP A 166 13.48 10.07 8.88
CA ASP A 166 13.71 9.00 7.90
C ASP A 166 13.10 7.62 8.24
N ALA A 167 12.38 7.44 9.36
CA ALA A 167 11.89 6.12 9.78
C ALA A 167 10.98 5.46 8.73
N SER A 168 10.06 6.20 8.09
CA SER A 168 9.25 5.66 6.98
C SER A 168 10.07 5.33 5.74
N LYS A 169 11.14 6.09 5.45
CA LYS A 169 12.03 5.81 4.31
C LYS A 169 12.89 4.57 4.55
N ILE A 170 13.30 4.33 5.80
CA ILE A 170 13.99 3.11 6.22
C ILE A 170 13.06 1.92 5.96
N ALA A 171 11.82 1.96 6.48
CA ALA A 171 10.83 0.92 6.24
C ALA A 171 10.59 0.67 4.75
N PHE A 172 10.42 1.74 3.95
CA PHE A 172 10.19 1.63 2.51
C PHE A 172 11.38 1.01 1.78
N ALA A 173 12.62 1.42 2.08
CA ALA A 173 13.80 0.88 1.45
C ALA A 173 13.99 -0.62 1.75
N HIS A 174 13.72 -1.04 3.00
CA HIS A 174 13.75 -2.45 3.39
C HIS A 174 12.61 -3.25 2.77
N LEU A 175 11.39 -2.67 2.68
CA LEU A 175 10.28 -3.29 1.95
C LEU A 175 10.69 -3.60 0.50
N VAL A 176 11.15 -2.60 -0.24
CA VAL A 176 11.47 -2.77 -1.67
C VAL A 176 12.54 -3.85 -1.87
N ARG A 177 13.56 -3.86 -1.01
CA ARG A 177 14.60 -4.88 -1.05
C ARG A 177 14.06 -6.28 -0.75
N PHE A 178 13.18 -6.41 0.24
CA PHE A 178 12.51 -7.66 0.58
C PHE A 178 11.60 -8.14 -0.56
N LEU A 179 10.85 -7.23 -1.17
CA LEU A 179 10.01 -7.52 -2.34
C LEU A 179 10.81 -8.05 -3.53
N LEU A 180 12.01 -7.50 -3.78
CA LEU A 180 12.93 -8.01 -4.81
C LEU A 180 13.35 -9.46 -4.55
N GLN A 181 13.64 -9.83 -3.29
CA GLN A 181 14.00 -11.20 -2.92
C GLN A 181 12.84 -12.19 -3.15
N LEU A 182 11.61 -11.72 -3.06
CA LEU A 182 10.39 -12.50 -3.29
C LEU A 182 9.87 -12.43 -4.74
N ASP A 183 10.65 -11.86 -5.68
CA ASP A 183 10.29 -11.69 -7.09
C ASP A 183 9.06 -10.81 -7.33
N PHE A 184 8.77 -9.86 -6.46
CA PHE A 184 7.79 -8.82 -6.75
C PHE A 184 8.31 -7.89 -7.84
N ARG A 185 7.42 -7.48 -8.76
CA ARG A 185 7.78 -6.69 -9.94
C ARG A 185 7.19 -5.30 -9.96
N LEU A 186 6.21 -5.03 -9.11
CA LEU A 186 5.49 -3.78 -9.09
C LEU A 186 5.09 -3.41 -7.66
N LEU A 187 5.35 -2.15 -7.28
CA LEU A 187 4.82 -1.53 -6.09
C LEU A 187 3.91 -0.39 -6.52
N ASP A 188 2.62 -0.56 -6.30
CA ASP A 188 1.60 0.45 -6.55
C ASP A 188 1.57 1.48 -5.43
N CYS A 189 1.67 2.75 -5.79
CA CYS A 189 1.62 3.89 -4.87
C CYS A 189 0.41 4.79 -5.10
N GLN A 190 -0.54 4.37 -5.91
CA GLN A 190 -1.78 5.03 -6.32
C GLN A 190 -1.58 6.43 -6.90
N MET A 191 -1.17 7.40 -6.10
CA MET A 191 -1.09 8.81 -6.46
C MET A 191 0.32 9.36 -6.32
N THR A 192 0.65 10.34 -7.17
CA THR A 192 1.97 10.97 -7.22
C THR A 192 2.23 11.85 -6.01
N THR A 193 3.39 11.65 -5.40
CA THR A 193 3.94 12.54 -4.39
C THR A 193 5.44 12.78 -4.66
N ARG A 194 5.93 13.98 -4.35
CA ARG A 194 7.36 14.31 -4.46
C ARG A 194 8.24 13.33 -3.68
N HIS A 195 7.72 12.80 -2.58
CA HIS A 195 8.42 11.81 -1.78
C HIS A 195 8.68 10.53 -2.57
N LEU A 196 7.65 9.97 -3.19
CA LEU A 196 7.74 8.75 -3.99
C LEU A 196 8.61 8.94 -5.25
N GLU A 197 8.50 10.09 -5.92
CA GLU A 197 9.38 10.45 -7.06
C GLU A 197 10.86 10.44 -6.63
N SER A 198 11.17 10.95 -5.44
CA SER A 198 12.53 10.96 -4.91
C SER A 198 13.09 9.56 -4.63
N LEU A 199 12.22 8.59 -4.44
CA LEU A 199 12.56 7.16 -4.23
C LEU A 199 12.56 6.34 -5.54
N GLY A 200 12.35 6.97 -6.69
CA GLY A 200 12.35 6.31 -8.00
C GLY A 200 10.97 6.01 -8.56
N GLY A 201 9.92 6.45 -7.88
CA GLY A 201 8.56 6.33 -8.38
C GLY A 201 8.35 7.12 -9.67
N ARG A 202 7.50 6.60 -10.52
CA ARG A 202 7.10 7.25 -11.78
C ARG A 202 5.66 6.94 -12.14
N GLU A 203 5.06 7.83 -12.88
CA GLU A 203 3.71 7.64 -13.42
C GLU A 203 3.73 6.75 -14.66
N ILE A 204 2.74 5.87 -14.75
CA ILE A 204 2.43 5.09 -15.95
C ILE A 204 0.95 5.24 -16.30
N PRO A 205 0.55 5.12 -17.58
CA PRO A 205 -0.86 5.09 -17.96
C PRO A 205 -1.61 3.96 -17.23
N ARG A 206 -2.83 4.23 -16.78
CA ARG A 206 -3.66 3.24 -16.07
C ARG A 206 -3.86 1.95 -16.85
N ASP A 207 -4.03 2.01 -18.16
CA ASP A 207 -4.22 0.83 -19.01
C ASP A 207 -2.98 -0.05 -19.04
N VAL A 208 -1.77 0.55 -19.00
CA VAL A 208 -0.49 -0.17 -18.86
C VAL A 208 -0.44 -0.85 -17.49
N PHE A 209 -0.76 -0.12 -16.42
CA PHE A 209 -0.81 -0.62 -15.06
C PHE A 209 -1.75 -1.83 -14.92
N VAL A 210 -2.98 -1.72 -15.43
CA VAL A 210 -4.00 -2.79 -15.34
C VAL A 210 -3.57 -4.03 -16.13
N ARG A 211 -2.94 -3.87 -17.31
CA ARG A 211 -2.38 -5.02 -18.06
C ARG A 211 -1.30 -5.73 -17.26
N MET A 212 -0.36 -4.97 -16.66
CA MET A 212 0.69 -5.54 -15.81
C MET A 212 0.10 -6.32 -14.63
N LEU A 213 -0.91 -5.77 -13.95
CA LEU A 213 -1.60 -6.47 -12.86
C LEU A 213 -2.22 -7.79 -13.33
N GLY A 214 -2.84 -7.80 -14.52
CA GLY A 214 -3.41 -9.02 -15.10
C GLY A 214 -2.40 -10.16 -15.28
N GLU A 215 -1.12 -9.84 -15.42
CA GLU A 215 -0.02 -10.82 -15.48
C GLU A 215 0.52 -11.16 -14.09
N LEU A 216 0.79 -10.13 -13.28
CA LEU A 216 1.43 -10.26 -11.98
C LEU A 216 0.56 -10.91 -10.91
N THR A 217 -0.77 -10.80 -11.03
CA THR A 217 -1.73 -11.36 -10.05
C THR A 217 -2.39 -12.66 -10.50
N ARG A 218 -1.97 -13.26 -11.64
CA ARG A 218 -2.44 -14.59 -12.07
C ARG A 218 -1.94 -15.71 -11.18
N ASP A 219 -0.77 -15.52 -10.61
CA ASP A 219 -0.15 -16.48 -9.72
C ASP A 219 -0.92 -16.46 -8.39
N ASP A 220 -1.76 -17.44 -8.18
CA ASP A 220 -2.50 -17.65 -6.93
C ASP A 220 -1.57 -18.24 -5.86
N ARG A 221 -0.39 -17.62 -5.66
CA ARG A 221 0.43 -17.96 -4.49
C ARG A 221 -0.44 -17.79 -3.26
N PRO A 222 -0.54 -18.82 -2.41
CA PRO A 222 -1.28 -18.65 -1.19
C PRO A 222 -0.66 -17.50 -0.40
N PRO A 223 -1.48 -16.65 0.20
CA PRO A 223 -0.98 -15.60 1.05
C PRO A 223 -0.16 -16.23 2.19
N ALA A 224 0.98 -15.64 2.49
CA ALA A 224 1.89 -16.15 3.50
C ALA A 224 2.28 -15.02 4.46
N ARG A 225 2.32 -15.32 5.74
CA ARG A 225 2.89 -14.39 6.72
C ARG A 225 4.36 -14.15 6.44
N TRP A 226 4.79 -12.91 6.51
CA TRP A 226 6.19 -12.55 6.36
C TRP A 226 6.97 -12.87 7.64
N PRO A 227 8.21 -13.41 7.53
CA PRO A 227 9.05 -13.66 8.69
C PRO A 227 9.47 -12.32 9.31
N GLN A 228 9.31 -12.18 10.62
CA GLN A 228 9.55 -10.90 11.32
C GLN A 228 10.95 -10.34 11.12
N ASP A 229 11.95 -11.20 10.90
CA ASP A 229 13.36 -10.89 10.66
C ASP A 229 13.74 -10.82 9.17
N GLY A 230 12.80 -11.01 8.25
CA GLY A 230 13.04 -11.13 6.81
C GLY A 230 13.67 -9.90 6.14
N ALA A 231 13.63 -8.73 6.78
CA ALA A 231 14.15 -7.48 6.22
C ALA A 231 15.50 -7.03 6.83
N GLN A 232 16.15 -7.85 7.65
CA GLN A 232 17.32 -7.44 8.46
C GLN A 232 18.67 -7.47 7.73
N ALA A 233 18.75 -7.84 6.46
CA ALA A 233 20.01 -7.85 5.75
C ALA A 233 20.67 -6.44 5.71
N PRO A 234 21.96 -6.30 6.07
CA PRO A 234 22.64 -5.01 6.15
C PRO A 234 22.70 -4.29 4.81
N TRP A 235 22.67 -2.97 4.82
CA TRP A 235 22.92 -2.14 3.65
C TRP A 235 24.43 -1.94 3.46
N THR A 236 24.96 -2.47 2.40
CA THR A 236 26.36 -2.31 1.96
C THR A 236 26.53 -1.03 1.14
#